data_f5938541a0cfd01f3c6749368f6da309
#
_entry.id   f5938541a0cfd01f3c6749368f6da309
#
_cell.length_a   1.000
_cell.length_b   1.000
_cell.length_c   1.000
_cell.angle_alpha   90.00
_cell.angle_beta   90.00
_cell.angle_gamma   90.00
#
_symmetry.space_group_name_H-M   'P 1'
#
loop_
_entity.id
_entity.type
_entity.pdbx_description
1 polymer ?
#
loop_
_entity_poly.entity_id
_entity_poly.type
_entity_poly.pdbx_seq_one_letter_code
_entity_poly.pdbx_strand_id
1 'polypeptide(L)'
;AEEIVKILIKDHKCIKENIKVIIGPSVSGDNYEVSYELVEKFAVYNIDNYYKKCGEKYYLDLWTINKELLKRAGILDKNIMVTNFCTVKDNNQFFSYRLDNATTKRIGTFIQLK
;
A
#
# COMPACT_ATOMS: atom_id res chain seq x y z
N ALA A 1 -0.56 7.80 -2.84
CA ALA A 1 -1.41 7.23 -3.90
C ALA A 1 -2.37 8.28 -4.47
N GLU A 2 -3.09 9.02 -3.64
CA GLU A 2 -4.11 10.01 -4.04
C GLU A 2 -3.58 11.08 -4.99
N GLU A 3 -2.40 11.66 -4.75
CA GLU A 3 -1.81 12.70 -5.60
C GLU A 3 -1.56 12.23 -7.02
N ILE A 4 -1.11 11.00 -7.21
CA ILE A 4 -0.90 10.43 -8.55
C ILE A 4 -2.22 10.34 -9.31
N VAL A 5 -3.30 9.93 -8.64
CA VAL A 5 -4.64 9.87 -9.25
C VAL A 5 -5.12 11.25 -9.68
N LYS A 6 -4.89 12.28 -8.84
CA LYS A 6 -5.21 13.67 -9.19
C LYS A 6 -4.45 14.14 -10.43
N ILE A 7 -3.16 13.82 -10.54
CA ILE A 7 -2.33 14.15 -11.70
C ILE A 7 -2.86 13.45 -12.96
N LEU A 8 -3.15 12.14 -12.88
CA LEU A 8 -3.68 11.39 -14.01
C LEU A 8 -5.00 11.98 -14.54
N ILE A 9 -5.89 12.40 -13.64
CA ILE A 9 -7.17 12.99 -14.03
C ILE A 9 -6.98 14.42 -14.57
N LYS A 10 -6.23 15.26 -13.84
CA LYS A 10 -6.10 16.69 -14.17
C LYS A 10 -5.21 16.93 -15.37
N ASP A 11 -4.02 16.34 -15.37
CA ASP A 11 -2.98 16.66 -16.34
C ASP A 11 -3.01 15.73 -17.57
N HIS A 12 -3.32 14.45 -17.34
CA HIS A 12 -3.39 13.44 -18.40
C HIS A 12 -4.81 13.15 -18.90
N LYS A 13 -5.84 13.85 -18.35
CA LYS A 13 -7.25 13.71 -18.75
C LYS A 13 -7.78 12.27 -18.68
N CYS A 14 -7.20 11.46 -17.81
CA CYS A 14 -7.67 10.09 -17.61
C CYS A 14 -9.07 10.08 -17.00
N ILE A 15 -9.91 9.20 -17.51
CA ILE A 15 -11.24 8.95 -16.95
C ILE A 15 -11.05 8.07 -15.71
N LYS A 16 -11.41 8.55 -14.53
CA LYS A 16 -11.15 7.88 -13.25
C LYS A 16 -11.73 6.47 -13.17
N GLU A 17 -12.88 6.24 -13.80
CA GLU A 17 -13.55 4.94 -13.88
C GLU A 17 -12.75 3.90 -14.68
N ASN A 18 -11.84 4.34 -15.54
CA ASN A 18 -10.98 3.49 -16.36
C ASN A 18 -9.60 3.27 -15.75
N ILE A 19 -9.24 4.01 -14.70
CA ILE A 19 -7.95 3.83 -14.02
C ILE A 19 -7.97 2.51 -13.26
N LYS A 20 -6.98 1.65 -13.53
CA LYS A 20 -6.75 0.41 -12.81
C LYS A 20 -5.49 0.54 -11.96
N VAL A 21 -5.53 0.04 -10.74
CA VAL A 21 -4.44 0.13 -9.77
C VAL A 21 -4.09 -1.27 -9.26
N ILE A 22 -2.80 -1.55 -9.17
CA ILE A 22 -2.27 -2.75 -8.54
C ILE A 22 -1.37 -2.33 -7.38
N ILE A 23 -1.70 -2.79 -6.17
CA ILE A 23 -0.82 -2.70 -5.02
C ILE A 23 0.08 -3.93 -5.06
N GLY A 24 1.34 -3.71 -5.42
CA GLY A 24 2.34 -4.77 -5.63
C GLY A 24 2.85 -5.39 -4.32
N PRO A 25 3.80 -6.35 -4.42
CA PRO A 25 4.41 -6.98 -3.26
C PRO A 25 5.00 -5.96 -2.30
N SER A 26 4.60 -6.02 -1.05
CA SER A 26 5.06 -5.15 0.02
C SER A 26 4.81 -5.80 1.38
N VAL A 27 5.26 -5.21 2.47
CA VAL A 27 5.01 -5.76 3.80
C VAL A 27 3.52 -5.71 4.13
N SER A 28 2.96 -6.86 4.58
CA SER A 28 1.57 -6.94 5.01
C SER A 28 1.35 -6.36 6.39
N GLY A 29 0.10 -6.01 6.71
CA GLY A 29 -0.29 -5.53 8.04
C GLY A 29 0.03 -6.51 9.17
N ASP A 30 0.16 -7.80 8.89
CA ASP A 30 0.57 -8.80 9.90
C ASP A 30 2.06 -8.79 10.23
N ASN A 31 2.89 -8.22 9.37
CA ASN A 31 4.34 -8.27 9.45
C ASN A 31 4.98 -6.88 9.55
N TYR A 32 4.19 -5.80 9.55
CA TYR A 32 4.71 -4.44 9.61
C TYR A 32 4.59 -3.85 11.02
N GLU A 33 5.43 -4.36 11.93
CA GLU A 33 5.56 -3.80 13.29
C GLU A 33 6.12 -2.38 13.23
N VAL A 34 5.46 -1.46 13.92
CA VAL A 34 5.78 -0.02 13.93
C VAL A 34 5.62 0.56 15.33
N SER A 35 6.20 1.76 15.56
CA SER A 35 5.95 2.53 16.77
C SER A 35 4.53 3.12 16.77
N TYR A 36 3.98 3.39 17.94
CA TYR A 36 2.69 4.05 18.08
C TYR A 36 2.67 5.44 17.45
N GLU A 37 3.77 6.18 17.54
CA GLU A 37 3.93 7.50 16.89
C GLU A 37 3.69 7.43 15.37
N LEU A 38 4.12 6.33 14.73
CA LEU A 38 3.85 6.15 13.31
C LEU A 38 2.38 5.86 13.06
N VAL A 39 1.72 5.07 13.91
CA VAL A 39 0.27 4.83 13.82
C VAL A 39 -0.50 6.14 13.92
N GLU A 40 -0.16 7.02 14.87
CA GLU A 40 -0.81 8.30 15.06
C GLU A 40 -0.70 9.22 13.82
N LYS A 41 0.42 9.18 13.10
CA LYS A 41 0.58 9.96 11.86
C LYS A 41 -0.42 9.58 10.78
N PHE A 42 -0.94 8.36 10.79
CA PHE A 42 -1.96 7.90 9.85
C PHE A 42 -3.39 8.16 10.33
N ALA A 43 -3.60 8.52 11.60
CA ALA A 43 -4.93 8.84 12.14
C ALA A 43 -5.60 10.00 11.40
N VAL A 44 -4.81 10.95 10.85
CA VAL A 44 -5.29 12.08 10.05
C VAL A 44 -6.13 11.64 8.83
N TYR A 45 -5.91 10.45 8.33
CA TYR A 45 -6.67 9.92 7.19
C TYR A 45 -8.05 9.39 7.58
N ASN A 46 -8.33 9.19 8.86
CA ASN A 46 -9.62 8.69 9.35
C ASN A 46 -10.08 7.42 8.59
N ILE A 47 -9.23 6.41 8.61
CA ILE A 47 -9.44 5.11 7.97
C ILE A 47 -9.67 4.07 9.08
N ASP A 48 -10.69 3.23 8.93
CA ASP A 48 -10.95 2.14 9.87
C ASP A 48 -9.99 0.97 9.66
N ASN A 49 -9.63 0.29 10.75
CA ASN A 49 -8.84 -0.94 10.73
C ASN A 49 -7.47 -0.84 10.02
N TYR A 50 -6.87 0.36 9.97
CA TYR A 50 -5.56 0.56 9.33
C TYR A 50 -4.39 0.06 10.16
N TYR A 51 -4.62 -0.36 11.40
CA TYR A 51 -3.63 -0.99 12.26
C TYR A 51 -4.28 -1.97 13.22
N LYS A 52 -3.47 -2.85 13.81
CA LYS A 52 -3.87 -3.69 14.93
C LYS A 52 -2.86 -3.57 16.06
N LYS A 53 -3.35 -3.74 17.29
CA LYS A 53 -2.53 -3.82 18.50
C LYS A 53 -2.47 -5.28 18.98
N CYS A 54 -1.26 -5.77 19.28
CA CYS A 54 -1.00 -7.12 19.76
C CYS A 54 -0.07 -7.01 20.98
N GLY A 55 -0.63 -7.07 22.19
CA GLY A 55 0.11 -6.73 23.40
C GLY A 55 0.58 -5.28 23.37
N GLU A 56 1.90 -5.05 23.45
CA GLU A 56 2.51 -3.72 23.37
C GLU A 56 2.95 -3.32 21.96
N LYS A 57 2.73 -4.21 20.98
CA LYS A 57 3.15 -4.01 19.60
C LYS A 57 2.02 -3.50 18.72
N TYR A 58 2.39 -2.66 17.76
CA TYR A 58 1.46 -2.12 16.76
C TYR A 58 1.88 -2.58 15.38
N TYR A 59 0.89 -2.96 14.57
CA TYR A 59 1.08 -3.45 13.21
C TYR A 59 0.23 -2.61 12.26
N LEU A 60 0.90 -1.92 11.32
CA LEU A 60 0.27 -0.98 10.39
C LEU A 60 -0.05 -1.68 9.06
N ASP A 61 -1.28 -1.51 8.56
CA ASP A 61 -1.73 -2.06 7.29
C ASP A 61 -1.71 -1.02 6.17
N LEU A 62 -0.58 -0.94 5.48
CA LEU A 62 -0.40 -0.05 4.33
C LEU A 62 -1.27 -0.42 3.13
N TRP A 63 -1.67 -1.69 2.99
CA TRP A 63 -2.55 -2.11 1.90
C TRP A 63 -3.95 -1.53 2.07
N THR A 64 -4.51 -1.65 3.27
CA THR A 64 -5.79 -1.02 3.64
C THR A 64 -5.74 0.48 3.47
N ILE A 65 -4.70 1.15 3.98
CA ILE A 65 -4.54 2.60 3.86
C ILE A 65 -4.54 3.03 2.39
N ASN A 66 -3.69 2.42 1.56
CA ASN A 66 -3.59 2.79 0.15
C ASN A 66 -4.89 2.51 -0.61
N LYS A 67 -5.54 1.37 -0.34
CA LYS A 67 -6.82 1.02 -0.96
C LYS A 67 -7.89 2.06 -0.65
N GLU A 68 -8.03 2.47 0.61
CA GLU A 68 -9.02 3.46 1.03
C GLU A 68 -8.73 4.86 0.45
N LEU A 69 -7.46 5.28 0.41
CA LEU A 69 -7.08 6.55 -0.21
C LEU A 69 -7.37 6.56 -1.72
N LEU A 70 -7.15 5.44 -2.42
CA LEU A 70 -7.47 5.30 -3.84
C LEU A 70 -8.99 5.38 -4.09
N LYS A 71 -9.79 4.74 -3.24
CA LYS A 71 -11.26 4.81 -3.31
C LYS A 71 -11.75 6.24 -3.08
N ARG A 72 -11.20 6.96 -2.10
CA ARG A 72 -11.50 8.38 -1.85
C ARG A 72 -11.10 9.27 -3.02
N ALA A 73 -10.03 8.94 -3.75
CA ALA A 73 -9.65 9.62 -4.99
C ALA A 73 -10.59 9.34 -6.17
N GLY A 74 -11.55 8.44 -6.01
CA GLY A 74 -12.59 8.12 -7.00
C GLY A 74 -12.29 6.87 -7.84
N ILE A 75 -11.27 6.09 -7.49
CA ILE A 75 -11.01 4.81 -8.16
C ILE A 75 -12.05 3.78 -7.68
N LEU A 76 -12.66 3.09 -8.64
CA LEU A 76 -13.63 2.04 -8.33
C LEU A 76 -12.97 0.87 -7.60
N ASP A 77 -13.60 0.33 -6.57
CA ASP A 77 -13.04 -0.79 -5.79
C ASP A 77 -12.67 -2.00 -6.67
N LYS A 78 -13.50 -2.33 -7.66
CA LYS A 78 -13.24 -3.39 -8.65
C LYS A 78 -11.99 -3.16 -9.52
N ASN A 79 -11.49 -1.93 -9.56
CA ASN A 79 -10.29 -1.55 -10.32
C ASN A 79 -9.04 -1.50 -9.44
N ILE A 80 -9.14 -1.80 -8.15
CA ILE A 80 -8.01 -1.84 -7.22
C ILE A 80 -7.72 -3.29 -6.87
N MET A 81 -6.57 -3.78 -7.29
CA MET A 81 -6.10 -5.13 -6.96
C MET A 81 -4.96 -5.05 -5.96
N VAL A 82 -5.01 -5.88 -4.92
CA VAL A 82 -3.90 -6.12 -4.00
C VAL A 82 -3.32 -7.49 -4.33
N THR A 83 -2.01 -7.57 -4.57
CA THR A 83 -1.38 -8.85 -4.95
C THR A 83 -1.31 -9.86 -3.81
N ASN A 84 -1.48 -9.40 -2.55
CA ASN A 84 -1.38 -10.19 -1.33
C ASN A 84 -0.03 -10.91 -1.12
N PHE A 85 1.02 -10.51 -1.85
CA PHE A 85 2.37 -10.98 -1.60
C PHE A 85 3.04 -10.10 -0.54
N CYS A 86 3.41 -10.73 0.58
CA CYS A 86 4.11 -10.06 1.66
C CYS A 86 5.62 -10.28 1.53
N THR A 87 6.39 -9.20 1.35
CA THR A 87 7.86 -9.28 1.18
C THR A 87 8.59 -9.89 2.39
N VAL A 88 7.97 -9.92 3.57
CA VAL A 88 8.51 -10.59 4.76
C VAL A 88 8.18 -12.08 4.74
N LYS A 89 6.92 -12.43 4.49
CA LYS A 89 6.44 -13.82 4.46
C LYS A 89 6.98 -14.58 3.25
N ASP A 90 7.00 -13.91 2.09
CA ASP A 90 7.42 -14.47 0.81
C ASP A 90 8.87 -14.02 0.46
N ASN A 91 9.72 -13.90 1.46
CA ASN A 91 11.11 -13.41 1.32
C ASN A 91 11.99 -14.29 0.42
N ASN A 92 11.61 -15.54 0.20
CA ASN A 92 12.25 -16.41 -0.79
C ASN A 92 12.05 -15.94 -2.25
N GLN A 93 11.08 -15.05 -2.50
CA GLN A 93 10.77 -14.50 -3.83
C GLN A 93 11.03 -13.00 -3.92
N PHE A 94 10.96 -12.27 -2.81
CA PHE A 94 11.03 -10.81 -2.78
C PHE A 94 12.06 -10.31 -1.77
N PHE A 95 12.79 -9.25 -2.09
CA PHE A 95 13.64 -8.56 -1.13
C PHE A 95 12.80 -7.84 -0.08
N SER A 96 13.22 -7.94 1.19
CA SER A 96 12.62 -7.24 2.31
C SER A 96 13.67 -6.42 3.05
N TYR A 97 13.54 -5.09 3.04
CA TYR A 97 14.43 -4.22 3.79
C TYR A 97 14.53 -4.62 5.28
N ARG A 98 13.41 -5.02 5.87
CA ARG A 98 13.34 -5.39 7.29
C ARG A 98 13.95 -6.75 7.59
N LEU A 99 13.74 -7.72 6.72
CA LEU A 99 14.20 -9.09 6.96
C LEU A 99 15.63 -9.30 6.45
N ASP A 100 16.02 -8.62 5.38
CA ASP A 100 17.32 -8.77 4.73
C ASP A 100 18.37 -7.77 5.25
N ASN A 101 18.35 -7.48 6.55
CA ASN A 101 19.33 -6.62 7.23
C ASN A 101 19.57 -5.28 6.53
N ALA A 102 18.49 -4.53 6.27
CA ALA A 102 18.51 -3.23 5.59
C ALA A 102 19.15 -3.28 4.18
N THR A 103 18.87 -4.32 3.42
CA THR A 103 19.37 -4.49 2.05
C THR A 103 19.12 -3.26 1.18
N THR A 104 20.07 -2.95 0.29
CA THR A 104 19.91 -1.92 -0.75
C THR A 104 19.17 -2.41 -1.98
N LYS A 105 18.93 -3.73 -2.10
CA LYS A 105 18.17 -4.32 -3.19
C LYS A 105 16.72 -3.84 -3.17
N ARG A 106 16.11 -3.72 -4.34
CA ARG A 106 14.73 -3.25 -4.51
C ARG A 106 13.98 -4.15 -5.48
N ILE A 107 12.64 -4.09 -5.41
CA ILE A 107 11.74 -4.76 -6.34
C ILE A 107 11.29 -3.71 -7.36
N GLY A 108 11.40 -4.05 -8.64
CA GLY A 108 10.81 -3.25 -9.73
C GLY A 108 9.44 -3.82 -10.12
N THR A 109 8.45 -2.94 -10.23
CA THR A 109 7.11 -3.31 -10.73
C THR A 109 6.83 -2.51 -11.99
N PHE A 110 6.42 -3.19 -13.06
CA PHE A 110 6.11 -2.59 -14.34
C PHE A 110 4.68 -2.95 -14.75
N ILE A 111 3.98 -2.00 -15.33
CA ILE A 111 2.64 -2.20 -15.89
C ILE A 111 2.57 -1.54 -17.27
N GLN A 112 1.95 -2.21 -18.22
CA GLN A 112 1.72 -1.69 -19.56
C GLN A 112 0.32 -2.05 -20.02
N LEU A 113 -0.36 -1.09 -20.63
CA LEU A 113 -1.61 -1.37 -21.35
C LEU A 113 -1.28 -1.99 -22.71
N LYS A 114 -2.07 -2.97 -23.11
CA LYS A 114 -2.04 -3.55 -24.45
C LYS A 114 -2.86 -2.73 -25.42
#